data_78a0a425bfe078c9511d574505aaddc4
#
_entry.id   78a0a425bfe078c9511d574505aaddc4
#
_cell.length_a   1.000
_cell.length_b   1.000
_cell.length_c   1.000
_cell.angle_alpha   90.00
_cell.angle_beta   90.00
_cell.angle_gamma   90.00
#
_symmetry.space_group_name_H-M   'P 1'
#
loop_
_entity.id
_entity.type
_entity.pdbx_description
1 polymer ?
#
loop_
_entity_poly.entity_id
_entity_poly.type
_entity_poly.pdbx_seq_one_letter_code
_entity_poly.pdbx_strand_id
1 'polypeptide(L)'
;MIEATSCGGVVIFRGKILLLYKNIKNKYEGWVLPKGTVEAGETHEETALREVLEESGSKAYIVDYIGRSEYSFTVPEDVVEKEVHWYLMGTDSYYSKPQRRVFCGFRLLQIS
;
A
#
# COMPACT_ATOMS: atom_id res chain seq x y z
N MET A 1 23.88 6.05 0.77
CA MET A 1 22.72 5.14 0.81
C MET A 1 21.60 5.79 1.58
N ILE A 2 20.41 5.78 1.02
CA ILE A 2 19.22 6.34 1.65
C ILE A 2 18.35 5.19 2.12
N GLU A 3 17.93 5.22 3.38
CA GLU A 3 17.01 4.22 3.92
C GLU A 3 15.64 4.85 4.09
N ALA A 4 14.60 4.12 3.67
CA ALA A 4 13.23 4.59 3.77
C ALA A 4 12.32 3.45 4.23
N THR A 5 11.32 3.79 5.03
CA THR A 5 10.36 2.84 5.55
C THR A 5 8.96 3.20 5.06
N SER A 6 8.28 2.21 4.51
CA SER A 6 6.89 2.33 4.11
C SER A 6 6.06 1.29 4.86
N CYS A 7 4.76 1.53 4.92
CA CYS A 7 3.83 0.57 5.48
C CYS A 7 2.62 0.48 4.58
N GLY A 8 2.03 -0.70 4.52
CA GLY A 8 0.87 -0.92 3.69
C GLY A 8 0.00 -2.05 4.18
N GLY A 9 -1.06 -2.32 3.45
CA GLY A 9 -2.06 -3.27 3.86
C GLY A 9 -2.46 -4.26 2.79
N VAL A 10 -2.70 -5.48 3.24
CA VAL A 10 -3.38 -6.51 2.48
C VAL A 10 -4.81 -6.53 3.01
N VAL A 11 -5.71 -5.88 2.28
CA VAL A 11 -7.09 -5.65 2.73
C VAL A 11 -7.99 -6.73 2.16
N ILE A 12 -8.65 -7.46 3.06
CA ILE A 12 -9.53 -8.57 2.71
C ILE A 12 -10.97 -8.16 2.92
N PHE A 13 -11.81 -8.41 1.91
CA PHE A 13 -13.24 -8.20 1.99
C PHE A 13 -13.96 -9.35 1.29
N ARG A 14 -14.70 -10.13 2.07
CA ARG A 14 -15.49 -11.26 1.56
C ARG A 14 -14.67 -12.22 0.68
N GLY A 15 -13.48 -12.59 1.16
CA GLY A 15 -12.58 -13.52 0.46
C GLY A 15 -11.87 -12.93 -0.75
N LYS A 16 -11.86 -11.62 -0.86
CA LYS A 16 -11.19 -10.92 -1.96
C LYS A 16 -10.14 -9.98 -1.41
N ILE A 17 -9.07 -9.77 -2.18
CA ILE A 17 -8.00 -8.86 -1.82
C ILE A 17 -8.11 -7.57 -2.63
N LEU A 18 -7.91 -6.43 -1.96
CA LEU A 18 -7.91 -5.13 -2.60
C LEU A 18 -6.59 -4.88 -3.31
N LEU A 19 -6.67 -4.65 -4.62
CA LEU A 19 -5.51 -4.27 -5.42
C LEU A 19 -5.80 -2.95 -6.12
N LEU A 20 -4.74 -2.17 -6.31
CA LEU A 20 -4.79 -0.90 -7.00
C LEU A 20 -4.06 -1.01 -8.31
N TYR A 21 -4.62 -0.43 -9.36
CA TYR A 21 -3.94 -0.34 -10.63
C TYR A 21 -3.12 0.93 -10.68
N LYS A 22 -1.82 0.78 -10.94
CA LYS A 22 -0.91 1.90 -10.98
C LYS A 22 -0.30 2.00 -12.38
N ASN A 23 -0.37 3.19 -12.95
CA ASN A 23 0.22 3.47 -14.25
C ASN A 23 1.06 4.74 -14.13
N ILE A 24 2.37 4.56 -14.12
CA ILE A 24 3.33 5.66 -14.13
C ILE A 24 3.99 5.63 -15.50
N LYS A 25 3.71 6.66 -16.29
CA LYS A 25 4.17 6.76 -17.68
C LYS A 25 5.67 6.47 -17.79
N ASN A 26 6.01 5.52 -18.67
CA ASN A 26 7.39 5.10 -18.96
C ASN A 26 8.16 4.52 -17.76
N LYS A 27 7.48 4.15 -16.68
CA LYS A 27 8.14 3.59 -15.50
C LYS A 27 7.52 2.28 -15.06
N TYR A 28 6.22 2.26 -14.80
CA TYR A 28 5.57 1.08 -14.27
C TYR A 28 4.09 1.09 -14.58
N GLU A 29 3.57 -0.07 -14.91
CA GLU A 29 2.14 -0.28 -15.07
C GLU A 29 1.78 -1.65 -14.49
N GLY A 30 0.79 -1.70 -13.62
CA GLY A 30 0.33 -2.97 -13.05
C GLY A 30 -0.46 -2.80 -11.77
N TRP A 31 -0.80 -3.93 -11.17
CA TRP A 31 -1.58 -4.01 -9.94
C TRP A 31 -0.63 -4.04 -8.74
N VAL A 32 -0.95 -3.26 -7.73
CA VAL A 32 -0.13 -3.13 -6.54
C VAL A 32 -0.99 -3.13 -5.29
N LEU A 33 -0.37 -3.46 -4.17
CA LEU A 33 -0.98 -3.29 -2.85
C LEU A 33 -0.80 -1.84 -2.39
N PRO A 34 -1.78 -1.28 -1.66
CA PRO A 34 -1.64 0.08 -1.13
C PRO A 34 -0.53 0.16 -0.08
N LYS A 35 0.33 1.14 -0.23
CA LYS A 35 1.42 1.40 0.72
C LYS A 35 1.97 2.80 0.55
N GLY A 36 2.66 3.30 1.54
CA GLY A 36 3.35 4.56 1.44
C GLY A 36 4.29 4.82 2.61
N THR A 37 5.00 5.92 2.52
CA THR A 37 6.09 6.27 3.43
C THR A 37 5.56 6.71 4.79
N VAL A 38 6.25 6.28 5.84
CA VAL A 38 5.95 6.69 7.22
C VAL A 38 6.22 8.19 7.35
N GLU A 39 5.25 8.90 7.91
CA GLU A 39 5.40 10.33 8.21
C GLU A 39 5.83 10.52 9.67
N ALA A 40 6.44 11.67 9.93
CA ALA A 40 6.92 11.99 11.26
C ALA A 40 5.78 11.90 12.29
N GLY A 41 6.06 11.18 13.39
CA GLY A 41 5.09 11.01 14.46
C GLY A 41 4.07 9.90 14.25
N GLU A 42 4.06 9.24 13.11
CA GLU A 42 3.18 8.11 12.87
C GLU A 42 3.77 6.80 13.37
N THR A 43 2.91 5.94 13.90
CA THR A 43 3.26 4.52 14.07
C THR A 43 3.15 3.83 12.71
N HIS A 44 3.74 2.64 12.59
CA HIS A 44 3.63 1.85 11.36
C HIS A 44 2.17 1.52 11.04
N GLU A 45 1.38 1.18 12.07
CA GLU A 45 -0.05 0.89 11.90
C GLU A 45 -0.81 2.10 11.38
N GLU A 46 -0.53 3.28 11.94
CA GLU A 46 -1.16 4.52 11.49
C GLU A 46 -0.82 4.82 10.03
N THR A 47 0.43 4.63 9.64
CA THR A 47 0.86 4.82 8.26
C THR A 47 0.12 3.87 7.33
N ALA A 48 0.06 2.59 7.69
CA ALA A 48 -0.60 1.59 6.86
C ALA A 48 -2.08 1.93 6.66
N LEU A 49 -2.78 2.29 7.72
CA LEU A 49 -4.19 2.66 7.65
C LEU A 49 -4.41 3.93 6.83
N ARG A 50 -3.56 4.93 7.02
CA ARG A 50 -3.65 6.18 6.27
C ARG A 50 -3.42 5.95 4.78
N GLU A 51 -2.41 5.18 4.42
CA GLU A 51 -2.09 4.94 3.01
C GLU A 51 -3.20 4.14 2.32
N VAL A 52 -3.77 3.14 3.00
CA VAL A 52 -4.90 2.40 2.45
C VAL A 52 -6.08 3.34 2.19
N LEU A 53 -6.38 4.21 3.14
CA LEU A 53 -7.47 5.18 2.98
C LEU A 53 -7.21 6.16 1.84
N GLU A 54 -6.01 6.73 1.77
CA GLU A 54 -5.68 7.71 0.74
C GLU A 54 -5.67 7.11 -0.66
N GLU A 55 -5.17 5.90 -0.80
CA GLU A 55 -4.98 5.30 -2.12
C GLU A 55 -6.23 4.57 -2.62
N SER A 56 -7.04 4.03 -1.73
CA SER A 56 -8.23 3.25 -2.13
C SER A 56 -9.56 3.84 -1.67
N GLY A 57 -9.53 4.76 -0.71
CA GLY A 57 -10.74 5.27 -0.10
C GLY A 57 -11.36 4.33 0.92
N SER A 58 -10.72 3.20 1.18
CA SER A 58 -11.26 2.18 2.07
C SER A 58 -10.87 2.46 3.52
N LYS A 59 -11.85 2.45 4.42
CA LYS A 59 -11.60 2.49 5.86
C LYS A 59 -11.41 1.06 6.33
N ALA A 60 -10.15 0.71 6.59
CA ALA A 60 -9.79 -0.63 7.01
C ALA A 60 -9.45 -0.65 8.49
N TYR A 61 -9.39 -1.85 9.05
CA TYR A 61 -8.91 -2.09 10.40
C TYR A 61 -7.84 -3.18 10.34
N ILE A 62 -6.88 -3.10 11.25
CA ILE A 62 -5.77 -4.05 11.29
C ILE A 62 -6.20 -5.32 11.98
N VAL A 63 -5.91 -6.46 11.35
CA VAL A 63 -6.13 -7.79 11.91
C VAL A 63 -4.84 -8.34 12.49
N ASP A 64 -3.72 -8.21 11.75
CA ASP A 64 -2.44 -8.76 12.17
C ASP A 64 -1.30 -8.14 11.38
N TYR A 65 -0.08 -8.30 11.89
CA TYR A 65 1.13 -7.97 11.16
C TYR A 65 1.55 -9.18 10.34
N ILE A 66 1.78 -8.97 9.06
CA ILE A 66 2.15 -10.07 8.16
C ILE A 66 3.66 -10.26 8.10
N GLY A 67 4.40 -9.18 8.02
CA GLY A 67 5.83 -9.23 7.84
C GLY A 67 6.33 -8.06 7.01
N ARG A 68 7.58 -8.16 6.58
CA ARG A 68 8.21 -7.09 5.81
C ARG A 68 8.83 -7.60 4.53
N SER A 69 8.91 -6.72 3.56
CA SER A 69 9.68 -6.94 2.34
C SER A 69 10.70 -5.82 2.19
N GLU A 70 11.75 -6.10 1.42
CA GLU A 70 12.81 -5.13 1.17
C GLU A 70 13.09 -5.07 -0.31
N TYR A 71 13.40 -3.88 -0.80
CA TYR A 71 13.87 -3.71 -2.16
C TYR A 71 14.74 -2.47 -2.24
N SER A 72 15.57 -2.39 -3.28
CA SER A 72 16.43 -1.24 -3.50
C SER A 72 16.31 -0.76 -4.93
N PHE A 73 16.57 0.52 -5.13
CA PHE A 73 16.64 1.09 -6.45
C PHE A 73 17.66 2.23 -6.46
N THR A 74 18.18 2.53 -7.65
CA THR A 74 19.17 3.59 -7.78
C THR A 74 18.50 4.89 -8.20
N VAL A 75 19.00 5.98 -7.63
CA VAL A 75 18.66 7.34 -8.05
C VAL A 75 19.98 8.01 -8.44
N PRO A 76 19.95 9.16 -9.12
CA PRO A 76 21.19 9.86 -9.41
C PRO A 76 22.01 10.08 -8.12
N GLU A 77 23.26 9.61 -8.15
CA GLU A 77 24.23 9.79 -7.08
C GLU A 77 23.98 8.98 -5.79
N ASP A 78 22.97 8.09 -5.76
CA ASP A 78 22.74 7.29 -4.55
C ASP A 78 21.95 6.01 -4.83
N VAL A 79 21.83 5.20 -3.78
CA VAL A 79 21.00 4.01 -3.75
C VAL A 79 19.99 4.17 -2.63
N VAL A 80 18.74 3.87 -2.93
CA VAL A 80 17.65 3.87 -1.94
C VAL A 80 17.36 2.43 -1.55
N GLU A 81 17.43 2.14 -0.26
CA GLU A 81 16.98 0.86 0.29
C GLU A 81 15.65 1.08 0.99
N LYS A 82 14.65 0.33 0.58
CA LYS A 82 13.29 0.50 1.09
C LYS A 82 12.82 -0.76 1.79
N GLU A 83 12.28 -0.57 2.99
CA GLU A 83 11.65 -1.60 3.78
C GLU A 83 10.16 -1.31 3.82
N VAL A 84 9.34 -2.33 3.59
CA VAL A 84 7.88 -2.18 3.65
C VAL A 84 7.33 -3.15 4.68
N HIS A 85 6.59 -2.62 5.64
CA HIS A 85 5.87 -3.42 6.63
C HIS A 85 4.44 -3.62 6.17
N TRP A 86 3.98 -4.86 6.18
CA TRP A 86 2.66 -5.23 5.66
C TRP A 86 1.76 -5.69 6.80
N TYR A 87 0.53 -5.20 6.76
CA TYR A 87 -0.50 -5.55 7.75
C TYR A 87 -1.67 -6.22 7.06
N LEU A 88 -2.16 -7.31 7.66
CA LEU A 88 -3.41 -7.90 7.24
C LEU A 88 -4.53 -7.01 7.77
N MET A 89 -5.44 -6.63 6.90
CA MET A 89 -6.54 -5.73 7.23
C MET A 89 -7.86 -6.30 6.76
N GLY A 90 -8.92 -5.89 7.46
CA GLY A 90 -10.28 -6.15 7.04
C GLY A 90 -11.00 -4.83 6.78
N THR A 91 -12.12 -4.92 6.08
CA THR A 91 -12.99 -3.77 5.89
C THR A 91 -14.44 -4.26 5.84
N ASP A 92 -15.36 -3.41 6.26
CA ASP A 92 -16.79 -3.74 6.24
C ASP A 92 -17.43 -3.42 4.90
N SER A 93 -16.74 -2.69 4.05
CA SER A 93 -17.24 -2.39 2.72
C SER A 93 -16.05 -2.17 1.79
N TYR A 94 -16.29 -2.41 0.50
CA TYR A 94 -15.22 -2.20 -0.48
C TYR A 94 -15.44 -0.92 -1.29
N TYR A 95 -16.36 -0.07 -0.88
CA TYR A 95 -16.54 1.19 -1.58
C TYR A 95 -15.24 1.96 -1.56
N SER A 96 -14.71 2.22 -2.75
CA SER A 96 -13.40 2.82 -2.90
C SER A 96 -13.51 4.11 -3.68
N LYS A 97 -12.97 5.17 -3.07
CA LYS A 97 -12.88 6.46 -3.71
C LYS A 97 -11.47 6.98 -3.43
N PRO A 98 -10.51 6.69 -4.33
CA PRO A 98 -9.13 7.08 -4.09
C PRO A 98 -8.99 8.58 -3.89
N GLN A 99 -8.18 8.95 -2.91
CA GLN A 99 -7.89 10.36 -2.62
C GLN A 99 -6.68 10.85 -3.39
N ARG A 100 -5.88 9.93 -3.93
CA ARG A 100 -4.73 10.26 -4.77
C ARG A 100 -5.02 9.91 -6.22
N ARG A 101 -4.56 10.76 -7.12
CA ARG A 101 -4.79 10.58 -8.56
C ARG A 101 -3.71 9.75 -9.25
N VAL A 102 -2.84 9.09 -8.48
CA VAL A 102 -1.76 8.28 -9.04
C VAL A 102 -2.24 6.92 -9.55
N PHE A 103 -3.47 6.53 -9.20
CA PHE A 103 -4.03 5.25 -9.59
C PHE A 103 -5.14 5.44 -10.61
N CYS A 104 -5.14 4.58 -11.63
CA CYS A 104 -6.16 4.59 -12.67
C CYS A 104 -7.38 3.76 -12.31
N GLY A 105 -7.32 3.00 -11.24
CA GLY A 105 -8.45 2.18 -10.80
C GLY A 105 -8.09 1.24 -9.68
N PHE A 106 -9.05 0.42 -9.30
CA PHE A 106 -8.88 -0.61 -8.28
C PHE A 106 -9.72 -1.82 -8.64
N ARG A 107 -9.42 -2.95 -8.00
CA ARG A 107 -10.27 -4.12 -8.09
C ARG A 107 -10.02 -5.06 -6.91
N LEU A 108 -10.99 -5.94 -6.68
CA LEU A 108 -10.87 -7.00 -5.69
C LEU A 108 -10.62 -8.32 -6.41
N LEU A 109 -9.58 -9.04 -6.01
CA LEU A 109 -9.28 -10.35 -6.55
C LEU A 109 -9.78 -11.43 -5.59
N GLN A 110 -10.37 -12.48 -6.16
CA GLN A 110 -10.82 -13.62 -5.40
C GLN A 110 -9.61 -14.37 -4.83
N ILE A 111 -9.68 -14.66 -3.53
CA ILE A 111 -8.70 -15.52 -2.87
C ILE A 111 -9.32 -16.91 -2.78
N SER A 112 -8.65 -17.87 -3.36
CA SER A 112 -9.12 -19.26 -3.32
C SER A 112 -8.58 -20.00 -2.10
#